data_f5de8816dc955418d3b22cb903573c1c
#
_entry.id   f5de8816dc955418d3b22cb903573c1c
#
_cell.length_a   1.000
_cell.length_b   1.000
_cell.length_c   1.000
_cell.angle_alpha   90.00
_cell.angle_beta   90.00
_cell.angle_gamma   90.00
#
_symmetry.space_group_name_H-M   'P 1'
#
loop_
_entity.id
_entity.type
_entity.pdbx_description
1 polymer ?
#
loop_
_entity_poly.entity_id
_entity_poly.type
_entity_poly.pdbx_seq_one_letter_code
_entity_poly.pdbx_strand_id
1 'polypeptide(L)'
;MSKPINSVVSKVISVLGLLALMSPLNVTAQSDEITFHKDIEPILQRSCQNCHRVGGVGPMPLVTYDQVAPFAGLIEYKTGLRDRAGAMPPWYMEKDIGIQDYKNDPSLNDKEIVAISTWARSGTPKGDIADAPEPLVFDDSLKWTAGEPDLIVRTNSVTKLAGTADWWGEIDRVPVSIEQDRYVKSVEVVEVNDVNNTTGTGRDTVGGRYIFHHMIWSTAELDEDGNRVEESVTGWPVHEVGRNPDIFDPEGGRLLRSGTYIYSDSVHLHSNGQDTTGHLEIGFRFHPLGYEPKYERVSLGLGNGVDISIAGNQDNQELHAYTVLEQHTKFITFEPHLHAPGERMCLEAIWGYTVETLACVGYDHNWVRGYAFEDDAAPLLPKGTIMHIVGYMNNTETNPNVPDPRNWQGSGNRSVTNMFIDLGMRVKMTDEQFHEEMENRRQVLNLSPNDHVIGCPLCGAPLVAPMAGNEEASD
;
A
#
# COMPACT_ATOMS: atom_id res chain seq x y z
N MET A 1 27.07 -92.94 -7.74
CA MET A 1 28.21 -93.41 -8.51
C MET A 1 29.18 -92.29 -8.68
N SER A 2 30.31 -92.43 -8.00
CA SER A 2 31.66 -92.11 -8.41
C SER A 2 32.06 -90.69 -8.83
N LYS A 3 32.87 -90.17 -8.00
CA LYS A 3 33.98 -89.19 -8.18
C LYS A 3 34.79 -89.34 -9.50
N PRO A 4 35.78 -88.45 -9.82
CA PRO A 4 36.85 -87.83 -9.03
C PRO A 4 37.18 -86.37 -9.31
N ILE A 5 37.72 -85.55 -8.37
CA ILE A 5 39.09 -85.20 -8.00
C ILE A 5 40.07 -84.94 -9.16
N ASN A 6 40.61 -83.71 -9.17
CA ASN A 6 42.01 -83.32 -9.26
C ASN A 6 42.11 -81.79 -9.39
N SER A 7 42.80 -81.12 -8.64
CA SER A 7 44.16 -80.95 -8.11
C SER A 7 44.78 -79.63 -8.60
N VAL A 8 45.00 -78.73 -7.64
CA VAL A 8 46.21 -77.92 -7.40
C VAL A 8 47.01 -77.35 -8.58
N VAL A 9 47.17 -76.03 -8.59
CA VAL A 9 48.48 -75.36 -8.62
C VAL A 9 48.36 -73.94 -8.05
N SER A 10 49.12 -73.70 -7.01
CA SER A 10 49.44 -72.43 -6.35
C SER A 10 50.23 -71.52 -7.29
N LYS A 11 49.86 -70.25 -7.39
CA LYS A 11 50.81 -69.19 -7.73
C LYS A 11 50.59 -68.02 -6.80
N VAL A 12 51.56 -67.84 -5.92
CA VAL A 12 51.75 -66.64 -5.09
C VAL A 12 52.19 -65.53 -6.00
N ILE A 13 51.42 -64.43 -6.07
CA ILE A 13 51.86 -63.18 -6.62
C ILE A 13 51.77 -62.17 -5.48
N SER A 14 52.91 -61.70 -5.02
CA SER A 14 53.12 -60.61 -4.12
C SER A 14 52.66 -59.31 -4.80
N VAL A 15 51.60 -58.66 -4.31
CA VAL A 15 51.26 -57.30 -4.66
C VAL A 15 51.63 -56.42 -3.48
N LEU A 16 52.69 -55.62 -3.68
CA LEU A 16 53.07 -54.52 -2.80
C LEU A 16 51.89 -53.55 -2.68
N GLY A 17 51.47 -53.33 -1.45
CA GLY A 17 50.45 -52.35 -1.12
C GLY A 17 50.94 -50.92 -1.34
N LEU A 18 50.23 -50.18 -2.20
CA LEU A 18 50.26 -48.72 -2.24
C LEU A 18 49.16 -48.25 -1.28
N LEU A 19 49.52 -47.94 -0.05
CA LEU A 19 48.64 -47.18 0.87
C LEU A 19 48.57 -45.75 0.31
N ALA A 20 47.55 -45.47 -0.48
CA ALA A 20 47.16 -44.09 -0.79
C ALA A 20 46.54 -43.49 0.49
N LEU A 21 47.24 -42.57 1.12
CA LEU A 21 46.72 -41.70 2.15
C LEU A 21 45.52 -40.90 1.56
N MET A 22 44.33 -41.41 1.69
CA MET A 22 43.10 -40.63 1.56
C MET A 22 43.01 -39.70 2.75
N SER A 23 43.56 -38.50 2.66
CA SER A 23 43.19 -37.39 3.52
C SER A 23 41.69 -37.14 3.32
N PRO A 24 40.88 -37.12 4.39
CA PRO A 24 39.51 -36.67 4.25
C PRO A 24 39.54 -35.21 3.79
N LEU A 25 39.12 -34.94 2.55
CA LEU A 25 38.68 -33.61 2.16
C LEU A 25 37.49 -33.31 3.09
N ASN A 26 37.74 -32.63 4.17
CA ASN A 26 36.70 -31.89 4.89
C ASN A 26 36.19 -30.83 3.92
N VAL A 27 35.23 -31.19 3.08
CA VAL A 27 34.32 -30.24 2.49
C VAL A 27 33.49 -29.75 3.67
N THR A 28 34.01 -28.75 4.37
CA THR A 28 33.16 -27.88 5.16
C THR A 28 32.21 -27.31 4.14
N ALA A 29 30.97 -27.79 4.12
CA ALA A 29 29.88 -27.01 3.56
C ALA A 29 29.92 -25.71 4.36
N GLN A 30 30.54 -24.68 3.78
CA GLN A 30 30.44 -23.32 4.26
C GLN A 30 28.96 -23.00 4.10
N SER A 31 28.18 -23.19 5.15
CA SER A 31 26.87 -22.57 5.20
C SER A 31 27.16 -21.10 5.00
N ASP A 32 26.70 -20.55 3.88
CA ASP A 32 26.82 -19.12 3.62
C ASP A 32 26.16 -18.43 4.81
N GLU A 33 26.98 -17.95 5.74
CA GLU A 33 26.53 -17.22 6.93
C GLU A 33 25.83 -15.96 6.45
N ILE A 34 24.60 -15.74 6.93
CA ILE A 34 23.87 -14.51 6.63
C ILE A 34 24.54 -13.36 7.35
N THR A 35 25.03 -12.37 6.60
CA THR A 35 25.75 -11.22 7.15
C THR A 35 25.07 -9.90 6.82
N PHE A 36 25.40 -8.85 7.60
CA PHE A 36 24.82 -7.54 7.40
C PHE A 36 25.09 -6.97 6.00
N HIS A 37 26.38 -6.86 5.63
CA HIS A 37 26.76 -6.19 4.38
C HIS A 37 26.27 -6.93 3.12
N LYS A 38 26.34 -8.26 3.12
CA LYS A 38 25.95 -9.07 1.96
C LYS A 38 24.45 -9.24 1.82
N ASP A 39 23.74 -9.50 2.94
CA ASP A 39 22.36 -10.01 2.88
C ASP A 39 21.32 -9.04 3.42
N ILE A 40 21.64 -8.30 4.49
CA ILE A 40 20.66 -7.47 5.22
C ILE A 40 20.65 -6.03 4.72
N GLU A 41 21.81 -5.44 4.51
CA GLU A 41 21.93 -4.04 4.06
C GLU A 41 21.20 -3.77 2.74
N PRO A 42 21.25 -4.65 1.70
CA PRO A 42 20.46 -4.48 0.49
C PRO A 42 18.94 -4.46 0.74
N ILE A 43 18.47 -5.31 1.65
CA ILE A 43 17.05 -5.35 2.06
C ILE A 43 16.65 -4.02 2.71
N LEU A 44 17.48 -3.55 3.65
CA LEU A 44 17.23 -2.28 4.36
C LEU A 44 17.24 -1.08 3.42
N GLN A 45 18.16 -1.05 2.46
CA GLN A 45 18.23 0.02 1.45
C GLN A 45 16.93 0.10 0.66
N ARG A 46 16.44 -1.03 0.15
CA ARG A 46 15.22 -1.07 -0.67
C ARG A 46 13.96 -0.74 0.14
N SER A 47 13.83 -1.29 1.34
CA SER A 47 12.54 -1.36 2.04
C SER A 47 12.42 -0.49 3.29
N CYS A 48 13.54 0.00 3.85
CA CYS A 48 13.54 0.66 5.16
C CYS A 48 14.16 2.06 5.14
N GLN A 49 15.28 2.25 4.44
CA GLN A 49 16.08 3.48 4.55
C GLN A 49 15.40 4.71 3.98
N ASN A 50 14.41 4.55 3.11
CA ASN A 50 13.63 5.71 2.62
C ASN A 50 12.96 6.46 3.78
N CYS A 51 12.51 5.74 4.81
CA CYS A 51 11.91 6.32 6.01
C CYS A 51 12.92 6.38 7.18
N HIS A 52 13.70 5.32 7.39
CA HIS A 52 14.63 5.15 8.52
C HIS A 52 16.03 5.67 8.20
N ARG A 53 16.17 6.99 8.09
CA ARG A 53 17.42 7.73 7.89
C ARG A 53 17.42 9.04 8.67
N VAL A 54 18.54 9.69 8.77
CA VAL A 54 18.61 11.05 9.36
C VAL A 54 17.72 11.97 8.52
N GLY A 55 16.84 12.72 9.18
CA GLY A 55 15.84 13.57 8.51
C GLY A 55 14.62 12.84 7.96
N GLY A 56 14.59 11.51 7.93
CA GLY A 56 13.45 10.71 7.50
C GLY A 56 12.33 10.67 8.55
N VAL A 57 11.20 10.02 8.19
CA VAL A 57 10.01 9.91 9.06
C VAL A 57 10.15 8.81 10.12
N GLY A 58 11.02 7.83 9.91
CA GLY A 58 11.27 6.76 10.86
C GLY A 58 11.98 7.24 12.13
N PRO A 59 11.66 6.65 13.30
CA PRO A 59 12.16 7.15 14.59
C PRO A 59 13.67 6.94 14.81
N MET A 60 14.27 5.98 14.12
CA MET A 60 15.71 5.70 14.20
C MET A 60 16.28 5.45 12.80
N PRO A 61 17.54 5.88 12.52
CA PRO A 61 18.18 5.54 11.26
C PRO A 61 18.57 4.06 11.20
N LEU A 62 18.42 3.45 10.03
CA LEU A 62 18.80 2.06 9.71
C LEU A 62 19.76 2.02 8.52
N VAL A 63 20.79 2.89 8.53
CA VAL A 63 21.70 3.07 7.40
C VAL A 63 23.00 2.29 7.57
N THR A 64 23.58 2.30 8.77
CA THR A 64 24.84 1.65 9.05
C THR A 64 24.67 0.44 9.97
N TYR A 65 25.63 -0.50 9.96
CA TYR A 65 25.65 -1.64 10.86
C TYR A 65 25.45 -1.22 12.34
N ASP A 66 26.16 -0.18 12.78
CA ASP A 66 26.11 0.26 14.18
C ASP A 66 24.75 0.88 14.56
N GLN A 67 24.00 1.37 13.57
CA GLN A 67 22.63 1.86 13.75
C GLN A 67 21.60 0.74 13.75
N VAL A 68 21.86 -0.35 13.02
CA VAL A 68 20.90 -1.46 12.80
C VAL A 68 21.03 -2.55 13.84
N ALA A 69 22.26 -3.01 14.14
CA ALA A 69 22.50 -4.16 14.98
C ALA A 69 21.83 -4.07 16.38
N PRO A 70 21.80 -2.90 17.07
CA PRO A 70 21.09 -2.78 18.35
C PRO A 70 19.58 -3.02 18.27
N PHE A 71 18.97 -2.87 17.09
CA PHE A 71 17.54 -3.02 16.85
C PHE A 71 17.17 -4.35 16.16
N ALA A 72 18.12 -5.25 15.96
CA ALA A 72 17.91 -6.50 15.20
C ALA A 72 16.69 -7.31 15.66
N GLY A 73 16.49 -7.49 16.96
CA GLY A 73 15.32 -8.18 17.50
C GLY A 73 14.00 -7.45 17.28
N LEU A 74 14.01 -6.11 17.30
CA LEU A 74 12.83 -5.31 16.97
C LEU A 74 12.52 -5.37 15.47
N ILE A 75 13.53 -5.32 14.63
CA ILE A 75 13.39 -5.45 13.17
C ILE A 75 12.81 -6.84 12.85
N GLU A 76 13.35 -7.91 13.43
CA GLU A 76 12.82 -9.27 13.29
C GLU A 76 11.34 -9.34 13.68
N TYR A 77 10.98 -8.80 14.84
CA TYR A 77 9.60 -8.80 15.32
C TYR A 77 8.67 -8.03 14.36
N LYS A 78 9.07 -6.82 13.97
CA LYS A 78 8.25 -5.94 13.12
C LYS A 78 8.08 -6.47 11.70
N THR A 79 9.14 -7.02 11.12
CA THR A 79 9.05 -7.64 9.77
C THR A 79 8.27 -8.95 9.80
N GLY A 80 8.29 -9.68 10.92
CA GLY A 80 7.52 -10.90 11.14
C GLY A 80 6.01 -10.67 11.29
N LEU A 81 5.55 -9.43 11.51
CA LEU A 81 4.13 -9.10 11.55
C LEU A 81 3.47 -9.16 10.15
N ARG A 82 4.24 -8.97 9.08
CA ARG A 82 3.81 -9.06 7.66
C ARG A 82 2.70 -8.06 7.31
N ASP A 83 1.48 -8.55 7.15
CA ASP A 83 0.26 -7.84 6.76
C ASP A 83 -0.53 -7.26 7.96
N ARG A 84 -0.06 -7.49 9.19
CA ARG A 84 -0.76 -7.01 10.39
C ARG A 84 -0.37 -5.58 10.78
N ALA A 85 -1.29 -4.90 11.46
CA ALA A 85 -1.04 -3.56 12.00
C ALA A 85 0.27 -3.46 12.76
N GLY A 86 1.02 -2.38 12.54
CA GLY A 86 2.33 -2.15 13.12
C GLY A 86 3.49 -2.92 12.47
N ALA A 87 3.27 -3.65 11.37
CA ALA A 87 4.34 -4.25 10.58
C ALA A 87 5.29 -3.19 10.00
N MET A 88 6.52 -3.61 9.74
CA MET A 88 7.52 -2.83 9.01
C MET A 88 8.14 -3.69 7.90
N PRO A 89 8.22 -3.16 6.66
CA PRO A 89 7.66 -1.88 6.22
C PRO A 89 6.13 -1.80 6.43
N PRO A 90 5.54 -0.61 6.56
CA PRO A 90 4.11 -0.46 6.75
C PRO A 90 3.36 -0.67 5.41
N TRP A 91 3.26 -1.92 5.02
CA TRP A 91 2.62 -2.41 3.80
C TRP A 91 1.88 -3.69 4.15
N TYR A 92 0.56 -3.61 4.16
CA TYR A 92 -0.27 -4.64 4.79
C TYR A 92 -0.96 -5.55 3.77
N MET A 93 -0.50 -5.56 2.52
CA MET A 93 -1.01 -6.43 1.47
C MET A 93 -0.75 -7.90 1.82
N GLU A 94 -1.80 -8.72 1.82
CA GLU A 94 -1.68 -10.15 2.00
C GLU A 94 -1.04 -10.79 0.78
N LYS A 95 -0.02 -11.60 1.01
CA LYS A 95 0.67 -12.31 -0.07
C LYS A 95 -0.16 -13.50 -0.56
N ASP A 96 0.01 -13.83 -1.82
CA ASP A 96 -0.66 -14.97 -2.49
C ASP A 96 -2.20 -14.86 -2.60
N ILE A 97 -2.77 -13.68 -2.33
CA ILE A 97 -4.20 -13.40 -2.51
C ILE A 97 -4.38 -12.27 -3.51
N GLY A 98 -5.10 -12.55 -4.60
CA GLY A 98 -5.41 -11.56 -5.62
C GLY A 98 -4.20 -11.05 -6.39
N ILE A 99 -4.27 -9.80 -6.81
CA ILE A 99 -3.22 -9.11 -7.56
C ILE A 99 -2.07 -8.78 -6.62
N GLN A 100 -0.83 -8.97 -7.08
CA GLN A 100 0.37 -8.73 -6.28
C GLN A 100 1.26 -7.61 -6.84
N ASP A 101 0.90 -7.05 -8.00
CA ASP A 101 1.69 -6.05 -8.70
C ASP A 101 1.20 -4.64 -8.35
N TYR A 102 1.95 -3.99 -7.45
CA TYR A 102 1.64 -2.66 -6.92
C TYR A 102 2.80 -1.70 -7.08
N LYS A 103 2.48 -0.45 -7.39
CA LYS A 103 3.47 0.64 -7.50
C LYS A 103 4.12 0.91 -6.15
N ASN A 104 5.46 1.02 -6.17
CA ASN A 104 6.25 1.36 -4.99
C ASN A 104 6.05 0.40 -3.78
N ASP A 105 5.86 -0.89 -4.04
CA ASP A 105 5.75 -1.93 -3.00
C ASP A 105 7.08 -2.09 -2.23
N PRO A 106 7.16 -1.71 -0.95
CA PRO A 106 8.35 -1.89 -0.12
C PRO A 106 8.36 -3.23 0.61
N SER A 107 7.38 -4.09 0.41
CA SER A 107 7.20 -5.31 1.19
C SER A 107 8.38 -6.27 1.06
N LEU A 108 8.51 -7.13 2.05
CA LEU A 108 9.52 -8.18 2.11
C LEU A 108 8.91 -9.51 1.66
N ASN A 109 9.69 -10.27 0.90
CA ASN A 109 9.32 -11.65 0.62
C ASN A 109 9.75 -12.58 1.77
N ASP A 110 9.28 -13.83 1.74
CA ASP A 110 9.55 -14.80 2.80
C ASP A 110 11.03 -15.08 3.03
N LYS A 111 11.84 -15.08 1.95
CA LYS A 111 13.29 -15.33 2.07
C LYS A 111 13.98 -14.18 2.79
N GLU A 112 13.57 -12.95 2.54
CA GLU A 112 14.10 -11.77 3.21
C GLU A 112 13.71 -11.72 4.69
N ILE A 113 12.47 -12.06 5.03
CA ILE A 113 12.03 -12.16 6.43
C ILE A 113 12.84 -13.25 7.16
N VAL A 114 13.05 -14.40 6.52
CA VAL A 114 13.87 -15.48 7.08
C VAL A 114 15.32 -15.04 7.22
N ALA A 115 15.88 -14.32 6.25
CA ALA A 115 17.25 -13.81 6.32
C ALA A 115 17.42 -12.85 7.50
N ILE A 116 16.50 -11.88 7.68
CA ILE A 116 16.51 -10.96 8.81
C ILE A 116 16.41 -11.70 10.14
N SER A 117 15.50 -12.67 10.26
CA SER A 117 15.33 -13.47 11.48
C SER A 117 16.59 -14.30 11.79
N THR A 118 17.16 -14.94 10.77
CA THR A 118 18.39 -15.72 10.92
C THR A 118 19.55 -14.85 11.38
N TRP A 119 19.75 -13.71 10.73
CA TRP A 119 20.78 -12.73 11.10
C TRP A 119 20.63 -12.21 12.53
N ALA A 120 19.41 -11.82 12.90
CA ALA A 120 19.13 -11.31 14.25
C ALA A 120 19.43 -12.36 15.34
N ARG A 121 19.09 -13.63 15.09
CA ARG A 121 19.28 -14.73 16.05
C ARG A 121 20.70 -15.30 16.08
N SER A 122 21.49 -15.10 15.02
CA SER A 122 22.89 -15.59 14.96
C SER A 122 23.92 -14.62 15.56
N GLY A 123 23.47 -13.55 16.22
CA GLY A 123 24.37 -12.57 16.84
C GLY A 123 24.78 -11.43 15.91
N THR A 124 24.00 -11.16 14.90
CA THR A 124 24.16 -10.04 13.96
C THR A 124 25.54 -9.99 13.28
N PRO A 125 26.01 -11.03 12.58
CA PRO A 125 27.31 -11.01 11.91
C PRO A 125 27.41 -9.82 10.96
N LYS A 126 28.52 -9.05 11.03
CA LYS A 126 28.71 -7.85 10.21
C LYS A 126 29.04 -8.19 8.75
N GLY A 127 29.85 -9.22 8.54
CA GLY A 127 30.39 -9.56 7.22
C GLY A 127 31.51 -8.64 6.75
N ASP A 128 31.97 -8.88 5.51
CA ASP A 128 33.02 -8.07 4.90
C ASP A 128 32.40 -6.80 4.30
N ILE A 129 33.02 -5.65 4.51
CA ILE A 129 32.60 -4.38 3.92
C ILE A 129 32.68 -4.39 2.38
N ALA A 130 33.50 -5.26 1.82
CA ALA A 130 33.59 -5.41 0.36
C ALA A 130 32.30 -5.99 -0.27
N ASP A 131 31.44 -6.62 0.52
CA ASP A 131 30.13 -7.14 0.10
C ASP A 131 29.00 -6.09 0.22
N ALA A 132 29.30 -4.93 0.80
CA ALA A 132 28.29 -3.87 1.00
C ALA A 132 27.82 -3.31 -0.35
N PRO A 133 26.51 -3.06 -0.52
CA PRO A 133 26.02 -2.34 -1.68
C PRO A 133 26.51 -0.89 -1.67
N GLU A 134 26.50 -0.24 -2.82
CA GLU A 134 26.76 1.20 -2.88
C GLU A 134 25.77 1.96 -1.98
N PRO A 135 26.24 2.90 -1.14
CA PRO A 135 25.37 3.66 -0.25
C PRO A 135 24.32 4.47 -1.05
N LEU A 136 23.09 4.48 -0.57
CA LEU A 136 22.07 5.35 -1.13
C LEU A 136 22.39 6.81 -0.78
N VAL A 137 22.25 7.67 -1.78
CA VAL A 137 22.32 9.12 -1.61
C VAL A 137 20.89 9.64 -1.46
N PHE A 138 20.58 10.17 -0.29
CA PHE A 138 19.28 10.78 -0.04
C PHE A 138 19.41 12.29 -0.19
N ASP A 139 18.53 12.86 -0.98
CA ASP A 139 18.37 14.32 -0.98
C ASP A 139 17.44 14.71 0.16
N ASP A 140 18.05 15.14 1.27
CA ASP A 140 17.30 15.54 2.48
C ASP A 140 16.48 16.83 2.28
N SER A 141 16.67 17.53 1.15
CA SER A 141 15.83 18.65 0.76
C SER A 141 14.48 18.20 0.17
N LEU A 142 14.40 16.94 -0.33
CA LEU A 142 13.21 16.38 -0.95
C LEU A 142 12.32 15.69 0.10
N LYS A 143 11.36 16.43 0.61
CA LYS A 143 10.29 15.87 1.44
C LYS A 143 9.19 15.16 0.64
N TRP A 144 9.20 15.29 -0.69
CA TRP A 144 8.22 14.75 -1.61
C TRP A 144 8.67 13.40 -2.17
N THR A 145 7.86 12.37 -1.96
CA THR A 145 8.21 11.00 -2.35
C THR A 145 7.90 10.69 -3.83
N ALA A 146 6.98 11.44 -4.43
CA ALA A 146 6.68 11.34 -5.87
C ALA A 146 7.44 12.37 -6.72
N GLY A 147 8.52 12.98 -6.19
CA GLY A 147 9.32 14.02 -6.86
C GLY A 147 8.85 15.44 -6.54
N GLU A 148 9.56 16.45 -7.01
CA GLU A 148 9.23 17.86 -6.73
C GLU A 148 7.89 18.26 -7.35
N PRO A 149 6.99 18.91 -6.60
CA PRO A 149 5.73 19.42 -7.12
C PRO A 149 5.91 20.64 -8.03
N ASP A 150 5.04 20.77 -9.02
CA ASP A 150 4.95 21.98 -9.84
C ASP A 150 4.29 23.15 -9.09
N LEU A 151 3.42 22.82 -8.10
CA LEU A 151 2.73 23.78 -7.23
C LEU A 151 2.67 23.23 -5.82
N ILE A 152 2.98 24.06 -4.84
CA ILE A 152 2.78 23.77 -3.40
C ILE A 152 1.79 24.79 -2.84
N VAL A 153 0.70 24.30 -2.25
CA VAL A 153 -0.26 25.12 -1.51
C VAL A 153 -0.11 24.77 -0.01
N ARG A 154 0.06 25.80 0.81
CA ARG A 154 0.23 25.65 2.27
C ARG A 154 -1.04 26.04 2.98
N THR A 155 -1.50 25.21 3.92
CA THR A 155 -2.56 25.58 4.85
C THR A 155 -2.04 26.55 5.92
N ASN A 156 -2.94 27.22 6.62
CA ASN A 156 -2.55 27.96 7.81
C ASN A 156 -2.06 27.00 8.91
N SER A 157 -1.15 27.48 9.75
CA SER A 157 -0.65 26.70 10.87
C SER A 157 -1.70 26.56 11.96
N VAL A 158 -1.77 25.38 12.56
CA VAL A 158 -2.61 25.06 13.72
C VAL A 158 -1.71 24.57 14.85
N THR A 159 -2.13 24.81 16.10
CA THR A 159 -1.43 24.32 17.29
C THR A 159 -2.28 23.30 18.02
N LYS A 160 -1.70 22.14 18.30
CA LYS A 160 -2.29 21.06 19.10
C LYS A 160 -1.49 20.91 20.39
N LEU A 161 -2.17 21.08 21.54
CA LEU A 161 -1.49 20.98 22.84
C LEU A 161 -1.38 19.52 23.29
N ALA A 162 -0.31 19.24 24.03
CA ALA A 162 -0.07 17.94 24.63
C ALA A 162 -1.24 17.48 25.50
N GLY A 163 -1.62 16.22 25.34
CA GLY A 163 -2.65 15.59 26.20
C GLY A 163 -4.08 16.15 26.06
N THR A 164 -4.33 17.00 25.05
CA THR A 164 -5.69 17.47 24.78
C THR A 164 -6.48 16.44 23.98
N ALA A 165 -7.80 16.44 24.17
CA ALA A 165 -8.71 15.59 23.40
C ALA A 165 -8.64 15.90 21.90
N ASP A 166 -9.03 14.93 21.07
CA ASP A 166 -9.12 15.10 19.63
C ASP A 166 -9.99 16.31 19.26
N TRP A 167 -9.60 16.97 18.19
CA TRP A 167 -10.32 18.10 17.65
C TRP A 167 -10.81 17.79 16.23
N TRP A 168 -12.02 18.19 15.94
CA TRP A 168 -12.67 18.04 14.65
C TRP A 168 -13.21 19.39 14.22
N GLY A 169 -12.96 19.77 12.99
CA GLY A 169 -13.44 21.06 12.50
C GLY A 169 -12.93 21.37 11.11
N GLU A 170 -12.93 22.66 10.82
CA GLU A 170 -12.55 23.25 9.56
C GLU A 170 -11.22 23.98 9.74
N ILE A 171 -10.42 24.04 8.67
CA ILE A 171 -9.27 24.94 8.58
C ILE A 171 -9.56 26.08 7.61
N ASP A 172 -8.86 27.20 7.81
CA ASP A 172 -9.01 28.36 6.94
C ASP A 172 -8.76 28.00 5.47
N ARG A 173 -9.55 28.60 4.62
CA ARG A 173 -9.43 28.48 3.17
C ARG A 173 -8.13 29.09 2.68
N VAL A 174 -7.47 28.43 1.74
CA VAL A 174 -6.25 28.96 1.11
C VAL A 174 -6.40 28.99 -0.40
N PRO A 175 -6.00 30.12 -1.03
CA PRO A 175 -6.12 30.27 -2.49
C PRO A 175 -5.15 29.35 -3.22
N VAL A 176 -5.60 28.81 -4.35
CA VAL A 176 -4.77 28.11 -5.31
C VAL A 176 -4.24 29.11 -6.34
N SER A 177 -2.94 29.37 -6.33
CA SER A 177 -2.30 30.39 -7.17
C SER A 177 -1.76 29.77 -8.46
N ILE A 178 -2.65 29.53 -9.45
CA ILE A 178 -2.30 29.14 -10.81
C ILE A 178 -2.97 30.10 -11.82
N GLU A 179 -2.28 30.35 -12.94
CA GLU A 179 -2.75 31.33 -13.94
C GLU A 179 -3.87 30.77 -14.82
N GLN A 180 -3.92 29.46 -14.99
CA GLN A 180 -4.91 28.77 -15.83
C GLN A 180 -5.17 27.36 -15.30
N ASP A 181 -6.27 26.76 -15.72
CA ASP A 181 -6.66 25.41 -15.39
C ASP A 181 -5.58 24.39 -15.76
N ARG A 182 -5.35 23.41 -14.91
CA ARG A 182 -4.34 22.38 -15.08
C ARG A 182 -4.89 20.99 -14.74
N TYR A 183 -4.59 20.00 -15.55
CA TYR A 183 -4.79 18.60 -15.15
C TYR A 183 -3.64 18.14 -14.28
N VAL A 184 -4.01 17.62 -13.10
CA VAL A 184 -3.09 17.06 -12.10
C VAL A 184 -2.89 15.58 -12.37
N LYS A 185 -1.64 15.15 -12.45
CA LYS A 185 -1.26 13.72 -12.61
C LYS A 185 -0.96 13.03 -11.27
N SER A 186 -0.62 13.81 -10.25
CA SER A 186 -0.47 13.29 -8.87
C SER A 186 -0.58 14.42 -7.85
N VAL A 187 -1.01 14.05 -6.64
CA VAL A 187 -1.03 14.94 -5.48
C VAL A 187 -0.41 14.24 -4.28
N GLU A 188 0.28 15.00 -3.47
CA GLU A 188 0.90 14.52 -2.23
C GLU A 188 0.70 15.55 -1.13
N VAL A 189 0.27 15.12 0.05
CA VAL A 189 0.07 16.00 1.20
C VAL A 189 1.09 15.64 2.26
N VAL A 190 1.85 16.64 2.70
CA VAL A 190 2.93 16.49 3.69
C VAL A 190 2.64 17.39 4.87
N GLU A 191 2.66 16.83 6.08
CA GLU A 191 2.62 17.62 7.31
C GLU A 191 4.02 18.17 7.63
N VAL A 192 4.10 19.48 7.86
CA VAL A 192 5.29 20.18 8.34
C VAL A 192 4.98 20.73 9.72
N ASN A 193 5.74 20.33 10.72
CA ASN A 193 5.55 20.72 12.11
C ASN A 193 6.88 20.98 12.84
N ASP A 194 6.78 21.54 14.04
CA ASP A 194 7.91 21.95 14.88
C ASP A 194 8.36 20.86 15.87
N VAL A 195 7.92 19.62 15.71
CA VAL A 195 8.34 18.48 16.53
C VAL A 195 9.84 18.26 16.36
N ASN A 196 10.57 18.29 17.47
CA ASN A 196 11.99 18.03 17.47
C ASN A 196 12.27 16.51 17.39
N ASN A 197 12.66 16.03 16.22
CA ASN A 197 12.99 14.63 15.97
C ASN A 197 14.27 14.14 16.63
N THR A 198 15.07 15.05 17.25
CA THR A 198 16.39 14.69 17.78
C THR A 198 16.35 14.16 19.19
N THR A 199 15.24 14.26 19.89
CA THR A 199 15.19 13.97 21.32
C THR A 199 14.85 12.55 21.70
N GLY A 200 14.37 11.70 20.79
CA GLY A 200 14.15 10.26 21.03
C GLY A 200 13.28 9.89 22.25
N THR A 201 12.67 10.89 22.91
CA THR A 201 11.92 10.73 24.16
C THR A 201 10.41 10.81 23.95
N GLY A 202 9.94 11.12 22.76
CA GLY A 202 8.53 10.99 22.37
C GLY A 202 8.22 9.52 22.19
N ARG A 203 6.98 9.12 22.38
CA ARG A 203 6.51 7.80 21.97
C ARG A 203 6.83 7.65 20.49
N ASP A 204 7.75 6.73 20.17
CA ASP A 204 8.28 6.46 18.82
C ASP A 204 7.20 5.86 17.89
N THR A 205 5.97 6.30 18.03
CA THR A 205 4.86 5.97 17.14
C THR A 205 4.67 7.11 16.16
N VAL A 206 4.18 6.82 14.98
CA VAL A 206 3.77 7.81 13.98
C VAL A 206 2.83 8.84 14.59
N GLY A 207 1.93 8.44 15.49
CA GLY A 207 1.11 9.30 16.34
C GLY A 207 1.90 10.26 17.22
N GLY A 208 3.16 9.96 17.57
CA GLY A 208 4.03 10.85 18.32
C GLY A 208 4.70 11.95 17.48
N ARG A 209 4.57 11.91 16.15
CA ARG A 209 5.18 12.90 15.25
C ARG A 209 4.15 13.86 14.64
N TYR A 210 3.00 13.34 14.21
CA TYR A 210 2.02 14.08 13.43
C TYR A 210 0.83 14.49 14.29
N ILE A 211 0.22 15.63 13.95
CA ILE A 211 -1.01 16.11 14.58
C ILE A 211 -2.22 16.04 13.64
N PHE A 212 -2.01 16.03 12.32
CA PHE A 212 -3.09 15.84 11.34
C PHE A 212 -3.33 14.34 11.12
N HIS A 213 -4.40 13.81 11.70
CA HIS A 213 -4.77 12.41 11.51
C HIS A 213 -5.41 12.19 10.14
N HIS A 214 -6.42 13.01 9.78
CA HIS A 214 -6.97 13.02 8.43
C HIS A 214 -7.53 14.41 8.06
N MET A 215 -7.72 14.61 6.74
CA MET A 215 -8.38 15.76 6.17
C MET A 215 -9.15 15.35 4.91
N ILE A 216 -10.49 15.52 4.94
CA ILE A 216 -11.32 15.48 3.73
C ILE A 216 -11.31 16.88 3.14
N TRP A 217 -10.98 17.00 1.86
CA TRP A 217 -10.75 18.30 1.25
C TRP A 217 -11.15 18.37 -0.22
N SER A 218 -11.40 19.59 -0.68
CA SER A 218 -11.77 19.90 -2.05
C SER A 218 -11.18 21.24 -2.47
N THR A 219 -11.26 21.52 -3.77
CA THR A 219 -11.07 22.87 -4.32
C THR A 219 -12.38 23.36 -4.90
N ALA A 220 -12.69 24.64 -4.73
CA ALA A 220 -13.88 25.27 -5.28
C ALA A 220 -13.67 26.78 -5.48
N GLU A 221 -14.46 27.37 -6.39
CA GLU A 221 -14.57 28.82 -6.55
C GLU A 221 -15.42 29.43 -5.43
N LEU A 222 -15.27 30.74 -5.21
CA LEU A 222 -16.11 31.52 -4.33
C LEU A 222 -16.98 32.46 -5.16
N ASP A 223 -18.24 32.63 -4.73
CA ASP A 223 -19.11 33.69 -5.23
C ASP A 223 -18.72 35.07 -4.64
N GLU A 224 -19.44 36.14 -5.04
CA GLU A 224 -19.18 37.50 -4.59
C GLU A 224 -19.40 37.69 -3.08
N ASP A 225 -20.20 36.84 -2.46
CA ASP A 225 -20.45 36.82 -1.01
C ASP A 225 -19.45 35.95 -0.24
N GLY A 226 -18.50 35.30 -0.96
CA GLY A 226 -17.49 34.41 -0.37
C GLY A 226 -18.01 33.00 -0.03
N ASN A 227 -19.15 32.59 -0.57
CA ASN A 227 -19.64 31.24 -0.41
C ASN A 227 -19.06 30.32 -1.49
N ARG A 228 -19.03 29.03 -1.20
CA ARG A 228 -18.58 28.01 -2.14
C ARG A 228 -19.57 27.84 -3.29
N VAL A 229 -19.07 27.88 -4.52
CA VAL A 229 -19.84 27.58 -5.75
C VAL A 229 -19.84 26.05 -5.93
N GLU A 230 -20.99 25.42 -5.66
CA GLU A 230 -21.09 23.96 -5.61
C GLU A 230 -20.72 23.27 -6.95
N GLU A 231 -21.04 23.87 -8.08
CA GLU A 231 -20.75 23.35 -9.41
C GLU A 231 -19.25 23.35 -9.72
N SER A 232 -18.45 24.15 -8.99
CA SER A 232 -17.00 24.24 -9.15
C SER A 232 -16.23 23.24 -8.27
N VAL A 233 -16.91 22.54 -7.37
CA VAL A 233 -16.28 21.66 -6.38
C VAL A 233 -15.55 20.51 -7.05
N THR A 234 -14.27 20.39 -6.77
CA THR A 234 -13.44 19.22 -7.11
C THR A 234 -12.95 18.59 -5.82
N GLY A 235 -13.46 17.39 -5.51
CA GLY A 235 -12.97 16.60 -4.36
C GLY A 235 -11.61 15.98 -4.67
N TRP A 236 -10.74 15.90 -3.68
CA TRP A 236 -9.40 15.31 -3.77
C TRP A 236 -9.29 14.05 -2.92
N PRO A 237 -8.24 13.22 -3.10
CA PRO A 237 -7.99 12.10 -2.20
C PRO A 237 -7.88 12.57 -0.75
N VAL A 238 -8.47 11.79 0.16
CA VAL A 238 -8.43 12.10 1.59
C VAL A 238 -6.99 12.04 2.08
N HIS A 239 -6.53 13.07 2.79
CA HIS A 239 -5.27 12.96 3.52
C HIS A 239 -5.47 12.15 4.79
N GLU A 240 -4.59 11.19 5.02
CA GLU A 240 -4.53 10.37 6.22
C GLU A 240 -3.07 10.21 6.65
N VAL A 241 -2.84 10.09 7.94
CA VAL A 241 -1.50 9.87 8.46
C VAL A 241 -0.89 8.59 7.86
N GLY A 242 0.32 8.70 7.33
CA GLY A 242 1.00 7.58 6.68
C GLY A 242 0.69 7.39 5.21
N ARG A 243 -0.25 8.18 4.65
CA ARG A 243 -0.62 8.08 3.24
C ARG A 243 0.57 8.30 2.33
N ASN A 244 0.65 7.49 1.29
CA ASN A 244 1.55 7.67 0.17
C ASN A 244 0.98 8.67 -0.85
N PRO A 245 1.78 9.15 -1.82
CA PRO A 245 1.28 10.03 -2.88
C PRO A 245 0.16 9.38 -3.67
N ASP A 246 -0.82 10.18 -4.06
CA ASP A 246 -1.89 9.80 -4.96
C ASP A 246 -1.46 10.02 -6.41
N ILE A 247 -1.22 8.93 -7.13
CA ILE A 247 -0.84 8.92 -8.53
C ILE A 247 -2.07 8.52 -9.33
N PHE A 248 -2.53 9.43 -10.22
CA PHE A 248 -3.69 9.17 -11.07
C PHE A 248 -3.30 8.29 -12.26
N ASP A 249 -4.32 7.78 -12.97
CA ASP A 249 -4.09 7.06 -14.22
C ASP A 249 -3.25 7.90 -15.17
N PRO A 250 -2.25 7.35 -15.86
CA PRO A 250 -1.38 8.11 -16.78
C PRO A 250 -2.12 8.82 -17.91
N GLU A 251 -3.24 8.25 -18.37
CA GLU A 251 -4.13 8.81 -19.38
C GLU A 251 -5.39 9.46 -18.76
N GLY A 252 -5.42 9.59 -17.43
CA GLY A 252 -6.44 10.27 -16.65
C GLY A 252 -5.96 11.61 -16.14
N GLY A 253 -6.46 12.01 -14.98
CA GLY A 253 -6.09 13.25 -14.32
C GLY A 253 -7.27 13.87 -13.60
N ARG A 254 -6.97 14.89 -12.80
CA ARG A 254 -7.99 15.63 -12.08
C ARG A 254 -7.82 17.13 -12.33
N LEU A 255 -8.89 17.79 -12.73
CA LEU A 255 -8.84 19.21 -13.07
C LEU A 255 -8.70 20.06 -11.81
N LEU A 256 -7.63 20.86 -11.76
CA LEU A 256 -7.44 21.95 -10.80
C LEU A 256 -7.72 23.28 -11.55
N ARG A 257 -8.78 23.96 -11.13
CA ARG A 257 -9.17 25.23 -11.76
C ARG A 257 -8.42 26.41 -11.16
N SER A 258 -8.11 27.37 -11.99
CA SER A 258 -7.60 28.66 -11.55
C SER A 258 -8.67 29.43 -10.77
N GLY A 259 -8.25 30.30 -9.84
CA GLY A 259 -9.19 31.08 -9.01
C GLY A 259 -9.91 30.29 -7.91
N THR A 260 -9.58 29.02 -7.72
CA THR A 260 -10.17 28.18 -6.67
C THR A 260 -9.43 28.33 -5.34
N TYR A 261 -10.09 27.89 -4.29
CA TYR A 261 -9.55 27.80 -2.93
C TYR A 261 -9.59 26.35 -2.45
N ILE A 262 -8.58 25.96 -1.66
CA ILE A 262 -8.63 24.71 -0.90
C ILE A 262 -9.58 24.88 0.29
N TYR A 263 -10.42 23.91 0.45
CA TYR A 263 -11.36 23.77 1.53
C TYR A 263 -11.16 22.47 2.26
N SER A 264 -11.34 22.48 3.57
CA SER A 264 -11.56 21.29 4.34
C SER A 264 -12.58 21.57 5.42
N ASP A 265 -13.69 20.89 5.36
CA ASP A 265 -14.78 20.89 6.33
C ASP A 265 -14.72 19.70 7.30
N SER A 266 -13.70 18.87 7.17
CA SER A 266 -13.45 17.73 8.05
C SER A 266 -11.95 17.48 8.22
N VAL A 267 -11.38 18.16 9.20
CA VAL A 267 -10.01 17.94 9.69
C VAL A 267 -10.07 17.29 11.06
N HIS A 268 -9.32 16.23 11.23
CA HIS A 268 -9.13 15.57 12.52
C HIS A 268 -7.71 15.80 13.03
N LEU A 269 -7.58 16.46 14.16
CA LEU A 269 -6.33 16.65 14.87
C LEU A 269 -6.31 15.85 16.15
N HIS A 270 -5.20 15.14 16.38
CA HIS A 270 -4.98 14.46 17.65
C HIS A 270 -3.67 14.94 18.31
N SER A 271 -3.57 14.77 19.62
CA SER A 271 -2.34 15.10 20.35
C SER A 271 -1.28 14.03 20.09
N ASN A 272 -0.11 14.47 19.66
CA ASN A 272 1.08 13.61 19.56
C ASN A 272 1.88 13.50 20.88
N GLY A 273 1.31 14.02 22.00
CA GLY A 273 1.95 14.01 23.32
C GLY A 273 2.87 15.20 23.60
N GLN A 274 3.01 16.12 22.66
CA GLN A 274 3.80 17.35 22.76
C GLN A 274 2.96 18.55 22.31
N ASP A 275 3.29 19.76 22.78
CA ASP A 275 2.74 20.97 22.18
C ASP A 275 3.36 21.12 20.80
N THR A 276 2.53 21.06 19.76
CA THR A 276 2.99 21.01 18.38
C THR A 276 2.24 22.01 17.53
N THR A 277 2.98 22.79 16.76
CA THR A 277 2.43 23.68 15.73
C THR A 277 2.85 23.18 14.36
N GLY A 278 1.89 23.02 13.47
CA GLY A 278 2.13 22.50 12.14
C GLY A 278 1.12 22.98 11.11
N HIS A 279 1.41 22.69 9.85
CA HIS A 279 0.55 22.93 8.71
C HIS A 279 0.69 21.81 7.68
N LEU A 280 -0.24 21.73 6.76
CA LEU A 280 -0.14 20.83 5.61
C LEU A 280 0.41 21.60 4.40
N GLU A 281 1.29 20.95 3.67
CA GLU A 281 1.70 21.35 2.33
C GLU A 281 1.12 20.35 1.33
N ILE A 282 0.40 20.87 0.34
CA ILE A 282 -0.26 20.10 -0.71
C ILE A 282 0.51 20.33 -2.00
N GLY A 283 1.20 19.30 -2.47
CA GLY A 283 2.03 19.31 -3.67
C GLY A 283 1.27 18.74 -4.87
N PHE A 284 1.06 19.55 -5.90
CA PHE A 284 0.44 19.14 -7.16
C PHE A 284 1.50 18.97 -8.24
N ARG A 285 1.40 17.89 -9.01
CA ARG A 285 2.19 17.65 -10.21
C ARG A 285 1.26 17.63 -11.41
N PHE A 286 1.61 18.40 -12.43
CA PHE A 286 0.74 18.62 -13.57
C PHE A 286 1.12 17.78 -14.79
N HIS A 287 0.12 17.46 -15.57
CA HIS A 287 0.32 17.11 -16.96
C HIS A 287 0.83 18.32 -17.77
N PRO A 288 1.43 18.12 -18.94
CA PRO A 288 1.79 19.23 -19.83
C PRO A 288 0.58 20.13 -20.14
N LEU A 289 0.84 21.39 -20.48
CA LEU A 289 -0.21 22.30 -20.92
C LEU A 289 -0.93 21.76 -22.18
N GLY A 290 -2.25 21.91 -22.19
CA GLY A 290 -3.09 21.41 -23.29
C GLY A 290 -3.35 19.91 -23.24
N TYR A 291 -2.95 19.23 -22.18
CA TYR A 291 -3.31 17.83 -21.95
C TYR A 291 -4.83 17.71 -21.72
N GLU A 292 -5.42 16.72 -22.38
CA GLU A 292 -6.80 16.30 -22.17
C GLU A 292 -6.80 14.83 -21.76
N PRO A 293 -7.49 14.45 -20.67
CA PRO A 293 -7.52 13.08 -20.22
C PRO A 293 -8.31 12.18 -21.19
N LYS A 294 -7.75 11.02 -21.50
CA LYS A 294 -8.45 9.97 -22.27
C LYS A 294 -9.57 9.35 -21.42
N TYR A 295 -9.31 9.15 -20.15
CA TYR A 295 -10.25 8.51 -19.22
C TYR A 295 -10.84 9.51 -18.24
N GLU A 296 -12.13 9.39 -18.03
CA GLU A 296 -12.86 10.21 -17.08
C GLU A 296 -12.93 9.50 -15.72
N ARG A 297 -12.67 10.27 -14.64
CA ARG A 297 -12.80 9.78 -13.28
C ARG A 297 -14.24 9.38 -12.98
N VAL A 298 -14.42 8.27 -12.26
CA VAL A 298 -15.69 7.88 -11.66
C VAL A 298 -15.56 7.77 -10.13
N SER A 299 -16.58 8.27 -9.43
CA SER A 299 -16.76 8.02 -8.01
C SER A 299 -17.67 6.83 -7.83
N LEU A 300 -17.22 5.81 -7.12
CA LEU A 300 -17.98 4.60 -6.85
C LEU A 300 -18.32 4.56 -5.36
N GLY A 301 -19.61 4.53 -5.03
CA GLY A 301 -20.04 4.36 -3.66
C GLY A 301 -19.89 2.91 -3.21
N LEU A 302 -18.64 2.46 -3.00
CA LEU A 302 -18.34 1.11 -2.53
C LEU A 302 -18.07 1.14 -1.03
N GLY A 303 -19.12 0.98 -0.26
CA GLY A 303 -19.02 1.06 1.20
C GLY A 303 -20.39 1.05 1.87
N ASN A 304 -20.35 1.00 3.19
CA ASN A 304 -21.52 1.19 4.06
C ASN A 304 -21.18 2.23 5.13
N GLY A 305 -21.81 3.39 5.06
CA GLY A 305 -21.64 4.48 6.03
C GLY A 305 -22.83 4.72 6.94
N VAL A 306 -23.89 3.92 6.83
CA VAL A 306 -25.16 4.18 7.52
C VAL A 306 -25.70 2.97 8.29
N ASP A 307 -25.30 1.77 7.96
CA ASP A 307 -25.82 0.52 8.52
C ASP A 307 -24.69 -0.38 9.04
N ILE A 308 -23.91 0.18 9.97
CA ILE A 308 -22.81 -0.53 10.64
C ILE A 308 -23.28 -0.91 12.05
N SER A 309 -23.11 -2.20 12.37
CA SER A 309 -23.43 -2.75 13.68
C SER A 309 -22.30 -3.65 14.16
N ILE A 310 -21.46 -3.10 15.06
CA ILE A 310 -20.32 -3.82 15.63
C ILE A 310 -20.60 -4.07 17.11
N ALA A 311 -20.78 -5.34 17.46
CA ALA A 311 -21.07 -5.75 18.83
C ALA A 311 -19.85 -5.58 19.74
N GLY A 312 -20.12 -5.29 21.01
CA GLY A 312 -19.08 -5.21 22.03
C GLY A 312 -18.50 -6.58 22.39
N ASN A 313 -17.21 -6.61 22.75
CA ASN A 313 -16.47 -7.81 23.16
C ASN A 313 -16.46 -8.95 22.13
N GLN A 314 -16.51 -8.61 20.84
CA GLN A 314 -16.43 -9.59 19.75
C GLN A 314 -15.35 -9.20 18.76
N ASP A 315 -14.63 -10.19 18.28
CA ASP A 315 -13.68 -10.09 17.19
C ASP A 315 -14.24 -10.70 15.90
N ASN A 316 -13.47 -10.59 14.81
CA ASN A 316 -13.77 -11.19 13.51
C ASN A 316 -15.22 -10.96 13.04
N GLN A 317 -15.73 -9.76 13.25
CA GLN A 317 -17.07 -9.37 12.81
C GLN A 317 -16.98 -8.90 11.35
N GLU A 318 -17.70 -9.56 10.46
CA GLU A 318 -17.69 -9.23 9.03
C GLU A 318 -18.70 -8.15 8.68
N LEU A 319 -18.28 -7.20 7.86
CA LEU A 319 -19.12 -6.21 7.20
C LEU A 319 -19.03 -6.38 5.69
N HIS A 320 -20.14 -6.21 5.00
CA HIS A 320 -20.24 -6.36 3.56
C HIS A 320 -20.84 -5.13 2.90
N ALA A 321 -20.31 -4.75 1.74
CA ALA A 321 -20.93 -3.73 0.90
C ALA A 321 -20.77 -4.11 -0.57
N TYR A 322 -21.81 -3.82 -1.35
CA TYR A 322 -21.88 -4.19 -2.76
C TYR A 322 -22.25 -2.97 -3.60
N THR A 323 -21.71 -2.91 -4.81
CA THR A 323 -22.16 -1.97 -5.83
C THR A 323 -22.02 -2.57 -7.22
N VAL A 324 -22.85 -2.15 -8.16
CA VAL A 324 -22.79 -2.62 -9.56
C VAL A 324 -22.08 -1.57 -10.38
N LEU A 325 -21.13 -1.97 -11.22
CA LEU A 325 -20.48 -1.10 -12.17
C LEU A 325 -21.46 -0.71 -13.28
N GLU A 326 -21.83 0.56 -13.34
CA GLU A 326 -22.72 1.08 -14.38
C GLU A 326 -22.01 1.25 -15.72
N GLN A 327 -20.66 1.27 -15.72
CA GLN A 327 -19.80 1.46 -16.88
C GLN A 327 -18.58 0.55 -16.76
N HIS A 328 -17.90 0.30 -17.86
CA HIS A 328 -16.57 -0.31 -17.83
C HIS A 328 -15.65 0.54 -16.98
N THR A 329 -14.90 -0.09 -16.09
CA THR A 329 -14.14 0.60 -15.04
C THR A 329 -12.75 -0.02 -14.88
N LYS A 330 -11.73 0.85 -14.85
CA LYS A 330 -10.37 0.50 -14.44
C LYS A 330 -10.15 1.01 -13.01
N PHE A 331 -9.73 0.12 -12.12
CA PHE A 331 -9.41 0.44 -10.74
C PHE A 331 -7.93 0.83 -10.65
N ILE A 332 -7.66 2.06 -10.24
CA ILE A 332 -6.28 2.57 -10.14
C ILE A 332 -5.68 2.26 -8.77
N THR A 333 -6.49 2.42 -7.72
CA THR A 333 -6.05 2.11 -6.35
C THR A 333 -7.14 1.37 -5.59
N PHE A 334 -6.71 0.54 -4.66
CA PHE A 334 -7.52 0.05 -3.55
C PHE A 334 -7.13 0.81 -2.28
N GLU A 335 -8.10 1.42 -1.61
CA GLU A 335 -7.88 2.25 -0.43
C GLU A 335 -8.89 1.88 0.65
N PRO A 336 -8.58 0.87 1.47
CA PRO A 336 -9.42 0.46 2.57
C PRO A 336 -9.47 1.56 3.62
N HIS A 337 -10.68 1.98 3.97
CA HIS A 337 -10.92 2.94 5.03
C HIS A 337 -11.88 2.36 6.06
N LEU A 338 -11.34 2.12 7.24
CA LEU A 338 -12.02 1.64 8.42
C LEU A 338 -11.74 2.60 9.59
N HIS A 339 -12.45 2.45 10.70
CA HIS A 339 -12.08 3.13 11.94
C HIS A 339 -11.46 2.16 12.95
N ALA A 340 -11.30 2.58 14.20
CA ALA A 340 -10.53 1.90 15.23
C ALA A 340 -10.70 0.38 15.34
N PRO A 341 -11.93 -0.21 15.21
CA PRO A 341 -12.09 -1.67 15.24
C PRO A 341 -11.61 -2.40 13.99
N GLY A 342 -11.33 -1.69 12.89
CA GLY A 342 -10.93 -2.33 11.62
C GLY A 342 -9.57 -3.00 11.71
N GLU A 343 -9.48 -4.23 11.19
CA GLU A 343 -8.22 -4.99 11.13
C GLU A 343 -7.85 -5.45 9.72
N ARG A 344 -8.85 -5.58 8.82
CA ARG A 344 -8.63 -6.15 7.49
C ARG A 344 -9.75 -5.74 6.52
N MET A 345 -9.45 -5.59 5.24
CA MET A 345 -10.44 -5.43 4.17
C MET A 345 -10.03 -6.18 2.92
N CYS A 346 -11.01 -6.83 2.28
CA CYS A 346 -10.83 -7.43 0.96
C CYS A 346 -11.69 -6.71 -0.08
N LEU A 347 -11.17 -6.67 -1.32
CA LEU A 347 -11.86 -6.21 -2.52
C LEU A 347 -12.11 -7.40 -3.44
N GLU A 348 -13.33 -7.58 -3.86
CA GLU A 348 -13.76 -8.70 -4.72
C GLU A 348 -14.57 -8.20 -5.91
N ALA A 349 -14.48 -8.92 -7.02
CA ALA A 349 -15.32 -8.75 -8.21
C ALA A 349 -16.17 -9.99 -8.42
N ILE A 350 -17.47 -9.81 -8.64
CA ILE A 350 -18.41 -10.87 -8.97
C ILE A 350 -18.82 -10.72 -10.43
N TRP A 351 -18.43 -11.70 -11.23
CA TRP A 351 -18.65 -11.73 -12.67
C TRP A 351 -19.22 -13.08 -13.08
N GLY A 352 -20.42 -13.07 -13.66
CA GLY A 352 -21.12 -14.30 -14.01
C GLY A 352 -21.34 -15.21 -12.80
N TYR A 353 -20.67 -16.34 -12.76
CA TYR A 353 -20.73 -17.31 -11.65
C TYR A 353 -19.45 -17.34 -10.81
N THR A 354 -18.55 -16.41 -11.05
CA THR A 354 -17.24 -16.34 -10.39
C THR A 354 -17.21 -15.21 -9.38
N VAL A 355 -16.69 -15.48 -8.18
CA VAL A 355 -16.25 -14.47 -7.22
C VAL A 355 -14.74 -14.49 -7.26
N GLU A 356 -14.14 -13.37 -7.60
CA GLU A 356 -12.71 -13.21 -7.70
C GLU A 356 -12.22 -12.21 -6.67
N THR A 357 -11.33 -12.64 -5.76
CA THR A 357 -10.68 -11.75 -4.81
C THR A 357 -9.57 -11.00 -5.53
N LEU A 358 -9.70 -9.67 -5.60
CA LEU A 358 -8.73 -8.79 -6.27
C LEU A 358 -7.59 -8.39 -5.35
N ALA A 359 -7.88 -8.15 -4.07
CA ALA A 359 -6.92 -7.75 -3.06
C ALA A 359 -7.46 -8.02 -1.66
N CYS A 360 -6.59 -8.37 -0.72
CA CYS A 360 -6.86 -8.35 0.71
C CYS A 360 -5.73 -7.65 1.44
N VAL A 361 -6.05 -6.81 2.40
CA VAL A 361 -5.06 -6.05 3.16
C VAL A 361 -5.39 -6.03 4.64
N GLY A 362 -4.38 -6.12 5.48
CA GLY A 362 -4.50 -5.72 6.88
C GLY A 362 -4.71 -4.21 6.98
N TYR A 363 -5.28 -3.76 8.08
CA TYR A 363 -5.55 -2.35 8.32
C TYR A 363 -4.87 -1.87 9.59
N ASP A 364 -4.14 -0.77 9.48
CA ASP A 364 -3.58 -0.05 10.62
C ASP A 364 -4.19 1.33 10.72
N HIS A 365 -5.05 1.53 11.72
CA HIS A 365 -5.73 2.81 11.97
C HIS A 365 -4.76 3.98 12.16
N ASN A 366 -3.55 3.72 12.61
CA ASN A 366 -2.53 4.74 12.85
C ASN A 366 -1.57 4.94 11.67
N TRP A 367 -1.71 4.15 10.59
CA TRP A 367 -0.91 4.27 9.38
C TRP A 367 -1.68 3.76 8.17
N VAL A 368 -2.53 4.61 7.61
CA VAL A 368 -3.39 4.24 6.49
C VAL A 368 -2.63 4.29 5.16
N ARG A 369 -2.90 3.32 4.28
CA ARG A 369 -2.23 3.19 2.98
C ARG A 369 -3.24 3.06 1.84
N GLY A 370 -2.94 3.72 0.71
CA GLY A 370 -3.55 3.42 -0.57
C GLY A 370 -2.63 2.49 -1.38
N TYR A 371 -3.20 1.51 -2.05
CA TYR A 371 -2.49 0.50 -2.83
C TYR A 371 -2.74 0.74 -4.32
N ALA A 372 -1.79 1.39 -4.99
CA ALA A 372 -1.87 1.67 -6.42
C ALA A 372 -1.41 0.44 -7.20
N PHE A 373 -2.28 -0.08 -8.06
CA PHE A 373 -1.93 -1.18 -8.95
C PHE A 373 -0.92 -0.72 -10.01
N GLU A 374 -0.05 -1.62 -10.46
CA GLU A 374 0.71 -1.39 -11.70
C GLU A 374 -0.26 -1.24 -12.88
N ASP A 375 0.15 -0.48 -13.89
CA ASP A 375 -0.78 -0.08 -14.96
C ASP A 375 -1.32 -1.28 -15.76
N ASP A 376 -0.51 -2.32 -15.93
CA ASP A 376 -0.85 -3.58 -16.61
C ASP A 376 -1.52 -4.62 -15.70
N ALA A 377 -1.53 -4.41 -14.38
CA ALA A 377 -2.18 -5.25 -13.38
C ALA A 377 -3.49 -4.64 -12.84
N ALA A 378 -3.73 -3.34 -13.05
CA ALA A 378 -4.92 -2.65 -12.56
C ALA A 378 -6.20 -3.34 -13.01
N PRO A 379 -7.16 -3.66 -12.10
CA PRO A 379 -8.40 -4.33 -12.45
C PRO A 379 -9.15 -3.60 -13.58
N LEU A 380 -9.44 -4.34 -14.65
CA LEU A 380 -10.14 -3.87 -15.84
C LEU A 380 -11.47 -4.63 -15.96
N LEU A 381 -12.51 -4.06 -15.38
CA LEU A 381 -13.78 -4.75 -15.13
C LEU A 381 -14.89 -4.26 -16.04
N PRO A 382 -15.65 -5.18 -16.67
CA PRO A 382 -16.74 -4.82 -17.55
C PRO A 382 -17.93 -4.25 -16.78
N LYS A 383 -18.72 -3.42 -17.47
CA LYS A 383 -20.02 -2.98 -17.01
C LYS A 383 -20.86 -4.17 -16.56
N GLY A 384 -21.59 -4.02 -15.44
CA GLY A 384 -22.42 -5.05 -14.83
C GLY A 384 -21.69 -5.95 -13.84
N THR A 385 -20.38 -5.83 -13.69
CA THR A 385 -19.65 -6.48 -12.60
C THR A 385 -20.17 -5.96 -11.26
N ILE A 386 -20.40 -6.85 -10.31
CA ILE A 386 -20.72 -6.48 -8.93
C ILE A 386 -19.41 -6.40 -8.16
N MET A 387 -19.11 -5.24 -7.63
CA MET A 387 -18.00 -5.03 -6.70
C MET A 387 -18.47 -5.35 -5.29
N HIS A 388 -17.63 -6.01 -4.54
CA HIS A 388 -17.89 -6.39 -3.17
C HIS A 388 -16.68 -6.06 -2.32
N ILE A 389 -16.88 -5.46 -1.15
CA ILE A 389 -15.85 -5.36 -0.13
C ILE A 389 -16.30 -6.08 1.14
N VAL A 390 -15.34 -6.73 1.78
CA VAL A 390 -15.51 -7.41 3.06
C VAL A 390 -14.57 -6.77 4.07
N GLY A 391 -15.10 -6.23 5.15
CA GLY A 391 -14.32 -5.66 6.26
C GLY A 391 -14.40 -6.57 7.47
N TYR A 392 -13.30 -6.65 8.22
CA TYR A 392 -13.19 -7.46 9.44
C TYR A 392 -12.91 -6.54 10.61
N MET A 393 -13.74 -6.64 11.65
CA MET A 393 -13.72 -5.75 12.81
C MET A 393 -13.43 -6.53 14.09
N ASN A 394 -12.54 -5.98 14.91
CA ASN A 394 -12.22 -6.47 16.24
C ASN A 394 -12.57 -5.42 17.30
N ASN A 395 -13.66 -5.64 18.01
CA ASN A 395 -14.08 -4.79 19.13
C ASN A 395 -13.82 -5.50 20.47
N THR A 396 -12.58 -5.89 20.73
CA THR A 396 -12.13 -6.56 21.95
C THR A 396 -10.95 -5.84 22.61
N GLU A 397 -10.59 -6.26 23.81
CA GLU A 397 -9.41 -5.75 24.54
C GLU A 397 -8.07 -6.02 23.81
N THR A 398 -8.05 -6.91 22.84
CA THR A 398 -6.84 -7.19 22.05
C THR A 398 -6.55 -6.11 21.00
N ASN A 399 -7.55 -5.30 20.64
CA ASN A 399 -7.37 -4.17 19.74
C ASN A 399 -7.08 -2.88 20.54
N PRO A 400 -5.81 -2.38 20.51
CA PRO A 400 -5.40 -1.23 21.30
C PRO A 400 -6.02 0.09 20.83
N ASN A 401 -6.64 0.12 19.64
CA ASN A 401 -7.28 1.31 19.08
C ASN A 401 -8.71 1.49 19.60
N VAL A 402 -9.31 0.46 20.23
CA VAL A 402 -10.67 0.51 20.76
C VAL A 402 -10.64 0.99 22.22
N PRO A 403 -11.23 2.18 22.52
CA PRO A 403 -11.15 2.75 23.88
C PRO A 403 -11.89 1.94 24.94
N ASP A 404 -13.06 1.40 24.58
CA ASP A 404 -13.88 0.57 25.47
C ASP A 404 -14.63 -0.50 24.66
N PRO A 405 -14.10 -1.72 24.62
CA PRO A 405 -14.64 -2.81 23.79
C PRO A 405 -16.01 -3.31 24.27
N ARG A 406 -16.47 -2.93 25.44
CA ARG A 406 -17.80 -3.32 25.97
C ARG A 406 -18.94 -2.63 25.23
N ASN A 407 -18.66 -1.50 24.57
CA ASN A 407 -19.65 -0.72 23.87
C ASN A 407 -19.91 -1.25 22.47
N TRP A 408 -21.19 -1.30 22.09
CA TRP A 408 -21.60 -1.39 20.71
C TRP A 408 -21.16 -0.15 19.94
N GLN A 409 -20.76 -0.32 18.67
CA GLN A 409 -20.34 0.76 17.80
C GLN A 409 -21.15 0.76 16.50
N GLY A 410 -21.64 1.93 16.12
CA GLY A 410 -22.36 2.17 14.88
C GLY A 410 -21.61 3.10 13.92
N SER A 411 -22.29 3.50 12.86
CA SER A 411 -21.78 4.38 11.81
C SER A 411 -21.48 5.79 12.31
N GLY A 412 -20.50 6.46 11.74
CA GLY A 412 -20.21 7.87 11.96
C GLY A 412 -18.84 8.31 11.45
N ASN A 413 -18.64 9.63 11.40
CA ASN A 413 -17.44 10.24 10.82
C ASN A 413 -16.28 10.41 11.82
N ARG A 414 -16.49 10.13 13.11
CA ARG A 414 -15.43 10.26 14.12
C ARG A 414 -14.78 8.91 14.39
N SER A 415 -13.49 8.90 14.74
CA SER A 415 -12.72 7.67 15.04
C SER A 415 -13.35 6.76 16.11
N VAL A 416 -14.18 7.31 16.98
CA VAL A 416 -14.93 6.57 18.01
C VAL A 416 -16.24 5.92 17.50
N THR A 417 -16.57 6.16 16.24
CA THR A 417 -17.65 5.51 15.50
C THR A 417 -17.04 4.78 14.32
N ASN A 418 -17.81 4.27 13.36
CA ASN A 418 -17.24 3.42 12.31
C ASN A 418 -17.59 3.90 10.91
N MET A 419 -16.63 3.66 10.02
CA MET A 419 -16.77 3.69 8.58
C MET A 419 -16.31 2.36 8.00
N PHE A 420 -16.85 2.04 6.83
CA PHE A 420 -16.49 0.87 6.05
C PHE A 420 -16.65 1.21 4.57
N ILE A 421 -15.57 1.62 3.94
CA ILE A 421 -15.61 2.11 2.56
C ILE A 421 -14.25 1.90 1.87
N ASP A 422 -14.27 1.66 0.57
CA ASP A 422 -13.11 1.78 -0.31
C ASP A 422 -13.08 3.18 -0.94
N LEU A 423 -12.06 3.97 -0.61
CA LEU A 423 -11.86 5.33 -1.12
C LEU A 423 -10.98 5.37 -2.38
N GLY A 424 -10.59 4.22 -2.91
CA GLY A 424 -9.69 4.09 -4.04
C GLY A 424 -10.14 4.83 -5.30
N MET A 425 -9.18 5.09 -6.18
CA MET A 425 -9.40 5.84 -7.43
C MET A 425 -9.77 4.91 -8.57
N ARG A 426 -10.66 5.41 -9.45
CA ARG A 426 -11.15 4.67 -10.62
C ARG A 426 -11.40 5.60 -11.79
N VAL A 427 -11.29 5.04 -12.99
CA VAL A 427 -11.70 5.71 -14.24
C VAL A 427 -12.75 4.87 -14.95
N LYS A 428 -13.73 5.54 -15.55
CA LYS A 428 -14.72 4.92 -16.43
C LYS A 428 -14.24 4.93 -17.87
N MET A 429 -14.74 3.98 -18.65
CA MET A 429 -14.35 3.77 -20.03
C MET A 429 -15.59 3.58 -20.90
N THR A 430 -15.51 4.06 -22.13
CA THR A 430 -16.46 3.66 -23.19
C THR A 430 -16.20 2.21 -23.60
N ASP A 431 -17.11 1.62 -24.36
CA ASP A 431 -16.95 0.26 -24.91
C ASP A 431 -15.67 0.17 -25.76
N GLU A 432 -15.41 1.19 -26.58
CA GLU A 432 -14.22 1.27 -27.44
C GLU A 432 -12.93 1.35 -26.62
N GLN A 433 -12.88 2.25 -25.62
CA GLN A 433 -11.74 2.41 -24.73
C GLN A 433 -11.44 1.12 -23.95
N PHE A 434 -12.50 0.46 -23.46
CA PHE A 434 -12.35 -0.79 -22.73
C PHE A 434 -11.78 -1.92 -23.59
N HIS A 435 -12.28 -2.06 -24.85
CA HIS A 435 -11.77 -3.05 -25.78
C HIS A 435 -10.32 -2.76 -26.19
N GLU A 436 -9.98 -1.48 -26.44
CA GLU A 436 -8.61 -1.06 -26.74
C GLU A 436 -7.67 -1.41 -25.58
N GLU A 437 -8.04 -1.10 -24.35
CA GLU A 437 -7.21 -1.38 -23.18
C GLU A 437 -7.05 -2.90 -22.92
N MET A 438 -8.11 -3.70 -23.13
CA MET A 438 -8.01 -5.17 -23.07
C MET A 438 -7.05 -5.71 -24.12
N GLU A 439 -7.12 -5.21 -25.36
CA GLU A 439 -6.22 -5.66 -26.43
C GLU A 439 -4.77 -5.24 -26.15
N ASN A 440 -4.56 -4.02 -25.67
CA ASN A 440 -3.25 -3.56 -25.22
C ASN A 440 -2.68 -4.47 -24.12
N ARG A 441 -3.48 -4.81 -23.13
CA ARG A 441 -3.08 -5.70 -22.03
C ARG A 441 -2.74 -7.10 -22.51
N ARG A 442 -3.52 -7.66 -23.45
CA ARG A 442 -3.20 -8.95 -24.09
C ARG A 442 -1.83 -8.94 -24.74
N GLN A 443 -1.51 -7.86 -25.45
CA GLN A 443 -0.22 -7.72 -26.13
C GLN A 443 0.92 -7.55 -25.14
N VAL A 444 0.79 -6.66 -24.15
CA VAL A 444 1.82 -6.39 -23.13
C VAL A 444 2.14 -7.65 -22.33
N LEU A 445 1.11 -8.37 -21.88
CA LEU A 445 1.26 -9.59 -21.09
C LEU A 445 1.46 -10.85 -21.94
N ASN A 446 1.46 -10.74 -23.28
CA ASN A 446 1.58 -11.86 -24.22
C ASN A 446 0.58 -13.01 -23.92
N LEU A 447 -0.69 -12.66 -23.69
CA LEU A 447 -1.72 -13.60 -23.29
C LEU A 447 -2.16 -14.50 -24.46
N SER A 448 -2.37 -15.77 -24.13
CA SER A 448 -3.03 -16.75 -25.01
C SER A 448 -4.55 -16.77 -24.77
N PRO A 449 -5.36 -17.18 -25.74
CA PRO A 449 -6.77 -17.46 -25.49
C PRO A 449 -6.94 -18.47 -24.34
N ASN A 450 -7.75 -18.15 -23.35
CA ASN A 450 -8.03 -18.88 -22.12
C ASN A 450 -7.01 -18.67 -20.98
N ASP A 451 -6.02 -17.79 -21.12
CA ASP A 451 -5.24 -17.37 -19.98
C ASP A 451 -6.14 -16.61 -19.00
N HIS A 452 -6.04 -16.94 -17.73
CA HIS A 452 -6.78 -16.24 -16.68
C HIS A 452 -5.93 -15.09 -16.13
N VAL A 453 -6.52 -13.90 -16.11
CA VAL A 453 -5.90 -12.70 -15.52
C VAL A 453 -6.79 -12.19 -14.40
N ILE A 454 -6.28 -12.20 -13.19
CA ILE A 454 -6.99 -11.67 -12.02
C ILE A 454 -7.34 -10.20 -12.28
N GLY A 455 -8.59 -9.83 -12.07
CA GLY A 455 -9.08 -8.47 -12.30
C GLY A 455 -9.29 -8.11 -13.77
N CYS A 456 -9.13 -9.05 -14.71
CA CYS A 456 -9.48 -8.84 -16.12
C CYS A 456 -10.20 -10.06 -16.69
N PRO A 457 -11.48 -10.30 -16.34
CA PRO A 457 -12.19 -11.52 -16.68
C PRO A 457 -12.35 -11.74 -18.18
N LEU A 458 -12.22 -10.70 -19.00
CA LEU A 458 -12.34 -10.77 -20.46
C LEU A 458 -10.99 -10.71 -21.19
N CYS A 459 -9.87 -10.49 -20.50
CA CYS A 459 -8.57 -10.35 -21.15
C CYS A 459 -8.10 -11.61 -21.88
N GLY A 460 -8.30 -12.78 -21.29
CA GLY A 460 -7.92 -14.07 -21.90
C GLY A 460 -9.05 -14.75 -22.71
N ALA A 461 -10.31 -14.29 -22.54
CA ALA A 461 -11.44 -14.90 -23.26
C ALA A 461 -11.39 -14.55 -24.75
N PRO A 462 -11.64 -15.49 -25.66
CA PRO A 462 -11.90 -15.14 -27.04
C PRO A 462 -13.12 -14.21 -27.06
N LEU A 463 -13.03 -13.08 -27.80
CA LEU A 463 -14.20 -12.25 -28.07
C LEU A 463 -15.23 -13.13 -28.78
N VAL A 464 -16.23 -13.61 -28.03
CA VAL A 464 -17.38 -14.25 -28.65
C VAL A 464 -18.09 -13.13 -29.39
N ALA A 465 -18.06 -13.17 -30.70
CA ALA A 465 -18.91 -12.28 -31.49
C ALA A 465 -20.34 -12.37 -30.94
N PRO A 466 -21.05 -11.25 -30.76
CA PRO A 466 -22.43 -11.31 -30.29
C PRO A 466 -23.15 -12.32 -31.13
N MET A 467 -23.79 -13.32 -30.51
CA MET A 467 -24.60 -14.29 -31.21
C MET A 467 -25.62 -13.48 -32.03
N ALA A 468 -25.52 -13.56 -33.34
CA ALA A 468 -26.49 -12.95 -34.24
C ALA A 468 -27.85 -13.33 -33.70
N GLY A 469 -28.64 -12.31 -33.32
CA GLY A 469 -29.97 -12.54 -32.76
C GLY A 469 -30.74 -13.48 -33.69
N ASN A 470 -31.35 -14.48 -33.10
CA ASN A 470 -32.35 -15.26 -33.80
C ASN A 470 -33.40 -14.25 -34.32
N GLU A 471 -33.34 -13.95 -35.60
CA GLU A 471 -34.50 -13.37 -36.25
C GLU A 471 -35.65 -14.32 -35.98
N GLU A 472 -36.61 -13.89 -35.19
CA GLU A 472 -37.88 -14.58 -35.05
C GLU A 472 -38.45 -14.73 -36.44
N ALA A 473 -38.50 -15.99 -36.90
CA ALA A 473 -39.26 -16.31 -38.07
C ALA A 473 -40.75 -16.07 -37.75
N SER A 474 -41.26 -14.96 -38.26
CA SER A 474 -42.69 -14.70 -38.30
C SER A 474 -43.30 -15.58 -39.38
N ASP A 475 -44.08 -16.57 -38.97
CA ASP A 475 -45.16 -17.14 -39.74
C ASP A 475 -46.51 -16.60 -39.25
#